data_5a28d9397436f6b92402a3be6727af53
#
_entry.id   5a28d9397436f6b92402a3be6727af53
#
_cell.length_a   1.000
_cell.length_b   1.000
_cell.length_c   1.000
_cell.angle_alpha   90.00
_cell.angle_beta   90.00
_cell.angle_gamma   90.00
#
_symmetry.space_group_name_H-M   'P 1'
#
loop_
_entity.id
_entity.type
_entity.pdbx_description
1 polymer ?
#
loop_
_entity_poly.entity_id
_entity_poly.type
_entity_poly.pdbx_seq_one_letter_code
_entity_poly.pdbx_strand_id
1 'polypeptide(L)'
;MEPFKIHILGCGSALPTLKHNASSQLIEMRGKCYMIDCGEGAQMQFRRSHIHFSKLNAIFITHMHGDHCFGLMGLLSTLGMLGRTSKLRVYAPKDYATLFKQQIEFFMQTMEYEMEMIPVDTEKQQIIYEDHSLSVETVPLKHRLPCCGYIFREKPTL
;
A
#
# COMPACT_ATOMS: atom_id res chain seq x y z
N MET A 1 -26.04 -0.22 1.06
CA MET A 1 -24.79 0.57 0.90
C MET A 1 -23.69 -0.22 1.59
N GLU A 2 -22.64 -0.63 0.88
CA GLU A 2 -21.50 -1.31 1.52
C GLU A 2 -20.74 -0.30 2.38
N PRO A 3 -20.39 -0.65 3.62
CA PRO A 3 -19.72 0.27 4.52
C PRO A 3 -18.27 0.55 4.05
N PHE A 4 -17.83 1.79 4.21
CA PHE A 4 -16.44 2.17 4.16
C PHE A 4 -15.77 1.70 5.45
N LYS A 5 -14.88 0.70 5.38
CA LYS A 5 -14.22 0.11 6.54
C LYS A 5 -12.72 0.40 6.53
N ILE A 6 -12.18 0.65 7.71
CA ILE A 6 -10.74 0.78 7.93
C ILE A 6 -10.30 -0.34 8.88
N HIS A 7 -9.33 -1.13 8.45
CA HIS A 7 -8.70 -2.18 9.25
C HIS A 7 -7.29 -1.74 9.62
N ILE A 8 -7.01 -1.61 10.89
CA ILE A 8 -5.67 -1.29 11.39
C ILE A 8 -4.89 -2.59 11.51
N LEU A 9 -3.94 -2.83 10.63
CA LEU A 9 -3.07 -4.01 10.64
C LEU A 9 -1.87 -3.81 11.56
N GLY A 10 -1.41 -2.58 11.70
CA GLY A 10 -0.34 -2.19 12.59
C GLY A 10 -0.31 -0.68 12.78
N CYS A 11 0.08 -0.26 13.97
CA CYS A 11 0.20 1.15 14.36
C CYS A 11 1.46 1.41 15.22
N GLY A 12 2.39 0.44 15.27
CA GLY A 12 3.67 0.58 15.96
C GLY A 12 4.60 1.53 15.19
N SER A 13 5.35 2.34 15.93
CA SER A 13 6.34 3.26 15.38
C SER A 13 7.75 2.71 15.57
N ALA A 14 8.55 2.75 14.53
CA ALA A 14 9.96 2.38 14.43
C ALA A 14 10.27 0.92 14.82
N LEU A 15 10.09 0.53 16.07
CA LEU A 15 10.44 -0.80 16.55
C LEU A 15 9.23 -1.73 16.53
N PRO A 16 9.29 -2.89 15.83
CA PRO A 16 8.29 -3.92 15.97
C PRO A 16 8.36 -4.53 17.35
N THR A 17 7.21 -4.84 17.94
CA THR A 17 7.11 -5.52 19.22
C THR A 17 6.19 -6.73 19.12
N LEU A 18 6.22 -7.61 20.11
CA LEU A 18 5.32 -8.77 20.14
C LEU A 18 3.83 -8.38 20.22
N LYS A 19 3.53 -7.17 20.67
CA LYS A 19 2.16 -6.67 20.85
C LYS A 19 1.70 -5.70 19.77
N HIS A 20 2.64 -5.04 19.08
CA HIS A 20 2.35 -4.01 18.11
C HIS A 20 3.12 -4.26 16.82
N ASN A 21 2.41 -4.38 15.72
CA ASN A 21 2.99 -4.48 14.38
C ASN A 21 3.31 -3.10 13.83
N ALA A 22 4.25 -3.05 12.90
CA ALA A 22 4.63 -1.84 12.18
C ALA A 22 3.45 -1.28 11.35
N SER A 23 3.55 -0.02 10.93
CA SER A 23 2.46 0.71 10.30
C SER A 23 1.91 0.03 9.05
N SER A 24 0.62 -0.25 9.07
CA SER A 24 -0.15 -0.68 7.90
C SER A 24 -1.65 -0.57 8.16
N GLN A 25 -2.41 -0.08 7.20
CA GLN A 25 -3.87 -0.03 7.24
C GLN A 25 -4.46 -0.57 5.93
N LEU A 26 -5.67 -1.12 6.02
CA LEU A 26 -6.47 -1.48 4.85
C LEU A 26 -7.76 -0.68 4.84
N ILE A 27 -8.08 -0.09 3.70
CA ILE A 27 -9.40 0.46 3.42
C ILE A 27 -10.15 -0.56 2.58
N GLU A 28 -11.29 -1.02 3.07
CA GLU A 28 -12.19 -1.91 2.34
C GLU A 28 -13.44 -1.14 1.92
N MET A 29 -13.72 -1.15 0.61
CA MET A 29 -14.90 -0.48 0.06
C MET A 29 -15.33 -1.14 -1.26
N ARG A 30 -16.64 -1.41 -1.40
CA ARG A 30 -17.26 -1.93 -2.62
C ARG A 30 -16.48 -3.11 -3.24
N GLY A 31 -16.13 -4.09 -2.38
CA GLY A 31 -15.44 -5.30 -2.81
C GLY A 31 -13.95 -5.14 -3.15
N LYS A 32 -13.39 -3.93 -3.00
CA LYS A 32 -11.98 -3.62 -3.19
C LYS A 32 -11.29 -3.32 -1.88
N CYS A 33 -9.97 -3.48 -1.87
CA CYS A 33 -9.12 -3.18 -0.74
C CYS A 33 -7.94 -2.32 -1.20
N TYR A 34 -7.58 -1.35 -0.37
CA TYR A 34 -6.46 -0.43 -0.60
C TYR A 34 -5.58 -0.43 0.64
N MET A 35 -4.28 -0.63 0.46
CA MET A 35 -3.33 -0.65 1.57
C MET A 35 -2.62 0.69 1.70
N ILE A 36 -2.49 1.19 2.94
CA ILE A 36 -1.68 2.35 3.27
C ILE A 36 -0.57 1.87 4.17
N ASP A 37 0.66 2.06 3.73
CA ASP A 37 1.89 1.53 4.29
C ASP A 37 1.90 0.00 4.39
N CYS A 38 3.07 -0.58 4.35
CA CYS A 38 3.30 -2.01 4.40
C CYS A 38 4.54 -2.29 5.24
N GLY A 39 4.44 -2.10 6.55
CA GLY A 39 5.50 -2.39 7.49
C GLY A 39 5.74 -3.88 7.62
N GLU A 40 6.82 -4.24 8.30
CA GLU A 40 7.17 -5.63 8.56
C GLU A 40 6.02 -6.39 9.23
N GLY A 41 5.70 -7.56 8.72
CA GLY A 41 4.59 -8.39 9.22
C GLY A 41 3.19 -8.00 8.72
N ALA A 42 3.05 -6.94 7.93
CA ALA A 42 1.75 -6.49 7.42
C ALA A 42 0.98 -7.59 6.68
N GLN A 43 1.65 -8.41 5.87
CA GLN A 43 0.97 -9.51 5.16
C GLN A 43 0.36 -10.55 6.10
N MET A 44 0.97 -10.81 7.26
CA MET A 44 0.41 -11.74 8.24
C MET A 44 -0.82 -11.16 8.93
N GLN A 45 -0.81 -9.86 9.21
CA GLN A 45 -1.98 -9.15 9.72
C GLN A 45 -3.09 -9.07 8.67
N PHE A 46 -2.74 -8.87 7.40
CA PHE A 46 -3.70 -8.93 6.29
C PHE A 46 -4.38 -10.31 6.25
N ARG A 47 -3.63 -11.41 6.37
CA ARG A 47 -4.23 -12.76 6.47
C ARG A 47 -5.18 -12.88 7.65
N ARG A 48 -4.82 -12.34 8.81
CA ARG A 48 -5.65 -12.37 10.04
C ARG A 48 -6.93 -11.54 9.91
N SER A 49 -6.97 -10.56 9.01
CA SER A 49 -8.20 -9.79 8.75
C SER A 49 -9.27 -10.58 8.01
N HIS A 50 -8.93 -11.77 7.47
CA HIS A 50 -9.80 -12.61 6.63
C HIS A 50 -10.26 -11.95 5.33
N ILE A 51 -9.66 -10.83 4.93
CA ILE A 51 -9.88 -10.21 3.62
C ILE A 51 -9.03 -10.95 2.60
N HIS A 52 -9.62 -11.34 1.48
CA HIS A 52 -8.87 -12.02 0.42
C HIS A 52 -7.84 -11.08 -0.24
N PHE A 53 -6.62 -11.55 -0.43
CA PHE A 53 -5.55 -10.81 -1.12
C PHE A 53 -5.93 -10.38 -2.54
N SER A 54 -6.79 -11.14 -3.22
CA SER A 54 -7.28 -10.78 -4.55
C SER A 54 -8.04 -9.46 -4.60
N LYS A 55 -8.58 -9.00 -3.47
CA LYS A 55 -9.25 -7.69 -3.35
C LYS A 55 -8.28 -6.52 -3.33
N LEU A 56 -6.98 -6.75 -3.11
CA LEU A 56 -5.98 -5.68 -3.04
C LEU A 56 -5.82 -5.02 -4.41
N ASN A 57 -6.18 -3.75 -4.49
CA ASN A 57 -6.27 -2.99 -5.72
C ASN A 57 -5.08 -2.04 -5.93
N ALA A 58 -4.59 -1.43 -4.85
CA ALA A 58 -3.42 -0.55 -4.85
C ALA A 58 -2.78 -0.48 -3.46
N ILE A 59 -1.50 -0.10 -3.42
CA ILE A 59 -0.73 0.16 -2.21
C ILE A 59 -0.22 1.59 -2.25
N PHE A 60 -0.33 2.31 -1.13
CA PHE A 60 0.09 3.70 -0.98
C PHE A 60 1.08 3.79 0.17
N ILE A 61 2.33 4.16 -0.11
CA ILE A 61 3.40 4.32 0.88
C ILE A 61 3.56 5.80 1.21
N THR A 62 3.46 6.15 2.47
CA THR A 62 3.55 7.54 2.94
C THR A 62 4.97 8.08 2.87
N HIS A 63 5.94 7.29 3.26
CA HIS A 63 7.37 7.61 3.22
C HIS A 63 8.22 6.34 3.38
N MET A 64 9.53 6.44 3.15
CA MET A 64 10.43 5.30 3.02
C MET A 64 11.20 4.95 4.31
N HIS A 65 10.64 5.23 5.51
CA HIS A 65 11.13 4.57 6.72
C HIS A 65 10.74 3.09 6.73
N GLY A 66 11.62 2.25 7.27
CA GLY A 66 11.46 0.80 7.20
C GLY A 66 10.18 0.26 7.83
N ASP A 67 9.74 0.86 8.94
CA ASP A 67 8.50 0.52 9.62
C ASP A 67 7.23 0.81 8.79
N HIS A 68 7.36 1.49 7.64
CA HIS A 68 6.29 1.76 6.68
C HIS A 68 6.39 0.94 5.39
N CYS A 69 7.54 0.31 5.10
CA CYS A 69 7.75 -0.32 3.78
C CYS A 69 8.47 -1.68 3.79
N PHE A 70 9.08 -2.13 4.88
CA PHE A 70 9.87 -3.38 4.87
C PHE A 70 9.06 -4.64 4.60
N GLY A 71 7.75 -4.62 4.77
CA GLY A 71 6.86 -5.73 4.42
C GLY A 71 6.47 -5.79 2.94
N LEU A 72 6.77 -4.76 2.16
CA LEU A 72 6.27 -4.62 0.79
C LEU A 72 6.74 -5.75 -0.13
N MET A 73 8.04 -6.01 -0.19
CA MET A 73 8.59 -7.05 -1.07
C MET A 73 8.06 -8.44 -0.72
N GLY A 74 7.93 -8.75 0.58
CA GLY A 74 7.35 -10.01 1.04
C GLY A 74 5.89 -10.17 0.61
N LEU A 75 5.09 -9.11 0.71
CA LEU A 75 3.70 -9.12 0.26
C LEU A 75 3.61 -9.31 -1.25
N LEU A 76 4.37 -8.54 -2.05
CA LEU A 76 4.37 -8.65 -3.51
C LEU A 76 4.75 -10.05 -3.98
N SER A 77 5.78 -10.65 -3.38
CA SER A 77 6.19 -12.02 -3.65
C SER A 77 5.08 -13.03 -3.33
N THR A 78 4.46 -12.89 -2.16
CA THR A 78 3.36 -13.76 -1.73
C THR A 78 2.16 -13.69 -2.69
N LEU A 79 1.81 -12.50 -3.17
CA LEU A 79 0.73 -12.33 -4.15
C LEU A 79 1.01 -13.09 -5.45
N GLY A 80 2.26 -13.06 -5.93
CA GLY A 80 2.68 -13.84 -7.10
C GLY A 80 2.60 -15.34 -6.86
N MET A 81 3.10 -15.84 -5.72
CA MET A 81 3.02 -17.25 -5.35
C MET A 81 1.57 -17.75 -5.19
N LEU A 82 0.64 -16.89 -4.85
CA LEU A 82 -0.79 -17.18 -4.78
C LEU A 82 -1.50 -17.08 -6.14
N GLY A 83 -0.76 -16.87 -7.22
CA GLY A 83 -1.30 -16.89 -8.58
C GLY A 83 -1.96 -15.59 -9.02
N ARG A 84 -1.59 -14.45 -8.44
CA ARG A 84 -2.08 -13.16 -8.93
C ARG A 84 -1.65 -12.94 -10.38
N THR A 85 -2.57 -12.54 -11.23
CA THR A 85 -2.33 -12.19 -12.64
C THR A 85 -2.65 -10.72 -12.94
N SER A 86 -3.50 -10.08 -12.12
CA SER A 86 -3.86 -8.69 -12.30
C SER A 86 -2.75 -7.74 -11.88
N LYS A 87 -2.54 -6.69 -12.65
CA LYS A 87 -1.58 -5.62 -12.34
C LYS A 87 -1.82 -5.04 -10.95
N LEU A 88 -0.75 -4.76 -10.23
CA LEU A 88 -0.78 -4.05 -8.95
C LEU A 88 0.07 -2.79 -9.03
N ARG A 89 -0.51 -1.66 -8.63
CA ARG A 89 0.18 -0.39 -8.54
C ARG A 89 0.57 -0.07 -7.11
N VAL A 90 1.82 0.36 -6.96
CA VAL A 90 2.40 0.85 -5.70
C VAL A 90 2.70 2.34 -5.86
N TYR A 91 1.97 3.17 -5.15
CA TYR A 91 2.18 4.60 -5.07
C TYR A 91 3.14 4.90 -3.95
N ALA A 92 4.30 5.47 -4.24
CA ALA A 92 5.35 5.73 -3.26
C ALA A 92 6.15 6.98 -3.62
N PRO A 93 6.86 7.60 -2.65
CA PRO A 93 7.73 8.74 -2.95
C PRO A 93 8.68 8.44 -4.11
N LYS A 94 8.85 9.42 -5.00
CA LYS A 94 9.62 9.28 -6.24
C LYS A 94 11.04 8.72 -6.06
N ASP A 95 11.66 9.00 -4.91
CA ASP A 95 13.03 8.55 -4.60
C ASP A 95 13.17 7.03 -4.50
N TYR A 96 12.05 6.32 -4.31
CA TYR A 96 12.03 4.87 -4.23
C TYR A 96 12.05 4.17 -5.61
N ALA A 97 11.78 4.88 -6.70
CA ALA A 97 11.56 4.28 -8.02
C ALA A 97 12.71 3.39 -8.49
N THR A 98 13.95 3.84 -8.34
CA THR A 98 15.14 3.09 -8.76
C THR A 98 15.31 1.81 -7.93
N LEU A 99 15.20 1.94 -6.60
CA LEU A 99 15.33 0.79 -5.70
C LEU A 99 14.20 -0.22 -5.92
N PHE A 100 12.96 0.24 -6.09
CA PHE A 100 11.82 -0.63 -6.40
C PHE A 100 12.08 -1.47 -7.64
N LYS A 101 12.51 -0.84 -8.74
CA LYS A 101 12.85 -1.54 -9.96
C LYS A 101 13.91 -2.61 -9.75
N GLN A 102 14.99 -2.27 -9.06
CA GLN A 102 16.07 -3.23 -8.74
C GLN A 102 15.58 -4.41 -7.90
N GLN A 103 14.73 -4.17 -6.90
CA GLN A 103 14.16 -5.21 -6.06
C GLN A 103 13.24 -6.14 -6.86
N ILE A 104 12.39 -5.60 -7.74
CA ILE A 104 11.53 -6.41 -8.61
C ILE A 104 12.38 -7.24 -9.57
N GLU A 105 13.36 -6.65 -10.23
CA GLU A 105 14.26 -7.35 -11.15
C GLU A 105 15.08 -8.45 -10.45
N PHE A 106 15.46 -8.25 -9.20
CA PHE A 106 16.25 -9.21 -8.45
C PHE A 106 15.41 -10.35 -7.85
N PHE A 107 14.30 -10.02 -7.18
CA PHE A 107 13.56 -11.01 -6.39
C PHE A 107 12.36 -11.62 -7.12
N MET A 108 11.85 -11.02 -8.19
CA MET A 108 10.53 -11.33 -8.74
C MET A 108 10.51 -11.61 -10.24
N GLN A 109 11.64 -12.08 -10.78
CA GLN A 109 11.81 -12.35 -12.23
C GLN A 109 10.78 -13.33 -12.81
N THR A 110 10.25 -14.25 -11.99
CA THR A 110 9.34 -15.31 -12.43
C THR A 110 7.88 -15.04 -12.10
N MET A 111 7.55 -13.86 -11.59
CA MET A 111 6.17 -13.52 -11.27
C MET A 111 5.36 -13.21 -12.52
N GLU A 112 4.15 -13.80 -12.61
CA GLU A 112 3.29 -13.68 -13.77
C GLU A 112 2.41 -12.41 -13.79
N TYR A 113 2.50 -11.55 -12.76
CA TYR A 113 1.74 -10.32 -12.72
C TYR A 113 2.63 -9.08 -12.77
N GLU A 114 2.10 -8.02 -13.36
CA GLU A 114 2.80 -6.74 -13.47
C GLU A 114 2.72 -5.95 -12.16
N MET A 115 3.88 -5.55 -11.66
CA MET A 115 4.04 -4.65 -10.52
C MET A 115 4.56 -3.31 -11.03
N GLU A 116 3.77 -2.26 -10.87
CA GLU A 116 4.11 -0.91 -11.33
C GLU A 116 4.21 0.03 -10.14
N MET A 117 5.35 0.71 -10.01
CA MET A 117 5.46 1.82 -9.07
C MET A 117 5.07 3.12 -9.76
N ILE A 118 4.14 3.85 -9.15
CA ILE A 118 3.75 5.20 -9.54
C ILE A 118 4.45 6.19 -8.60
N PRO A 119 5.40 7.00 -9.12
CA PRO A 119 6.11 7.97 -8.27
C PRO A 119 5.16 9.08 -7.83
N VAL A 120 5.19 9.36 -6.51
CA VAL A 120 4.38 10.40 -5.88
C VAL A 120 5.26 11.62 -5.57
N ASP A 121 4.78 12.80 -5.95
CA ASP A 121 5.36 14.06 -5.52
C ASP A 121 4.79 14.42 -4.13
N THR A 122 5.60 14.21 -3.10
CA THR A 122 5.20 14.40 -1.70
C THR A 122 5.03 15.87 -1.31
N GLU A 123 5.45 16.80 -2.16
CA GLU A 123 5.36 18.25 -1.92
C GLU A 123 4.08 18.87 -2.49
N LYS A 124 3.32 18.09 -3.26
CA LYS A 124 2.09 18.57 -3.91
C LYS A 124 0.85 17.91 -3.34
N GLN A 125 -0.19 18.70 -3.17
CA GLN A 125 -1.54 18.21 -2.93
C GLN A 125 -2.22 17.98 -4.27
N GLN A 126 -2.50 16.72 -4.61
CA GLN A 126 -3.10 16.35 -5.89
C GLN A 126 -3.79 14.99 -5.82
N ILE A 127 -4.79 14.79 -6.66
CA ILE A 127 -5.40 13.45 -6.85
C ILE A 127 -4.42 12.60 -7.66
N ILE A 128 -4.01 11.46 -7.09
CA ILE A 128 -3.06 10.52 -7.70
C ILE A 128 -3.70 9.21 -8.14
N TYR A 129 -4.87 8.91 -7.61
CA TYR A 129 -5.64 7.72 -7.95
C TYR A 129 -7.12 8.06 -7.98
N GLU A 130 -7.82 7.49 -8.92
CA GLU A 130 -9.26 7.64 -9.04
C GLU A 130 -9.87 6.44 -9.76
N ASP A 131 -10.95 5.91 -9.20
CA ASP A 131 -11.80 4.93 -9.88
C ASP A 131 -13.29 5.29 -9.67
N HIS A 132 -14.20 4.37 -10.00
CA HIS A 132 -15.63 4.62 -9.82
C HIS A 132 -16.08 4.64 -8.35
N SER A 133 -15.26 4.12 -7.44
CA SER A 133 -15.59 3.97 -6.02
C SER A 133 -15.02 5.10 -5.17
N LEU A 134 -13.78 5.51 -5.43
CA LEU A 134 -13.10 6.53 -4.62
C LEU A 134 -12.05 7.30 -5.39
N SER A 135 -11.58 8.37 -4.79
CA SER A 135 -10.36 9.09 -5.17
C SER A 135 -9.38 9.11 -4.00
N VAL A 136 -8.08 9.17 -4.33
CA VAL A 136 -7.00 9.32 -3.35
C VAL A 136 -6.19 10.57 -3.68
N GLU A 137 -6.07 11.44 -2.70
CA GLU A 137 -5.37 12.72 -2.80
C GLU A 137 -4.19 12.73 -1.83
N THR A 138 -3.06 13.27 -2.26
CA THR A 138 -1.87 13.48 -1.41
C THR A 138 -2.01 14.72 -0.56
N VAL A 139 -1.44 14.68 0.64
CA VAL A 139 -1.28 15.84 1.53
C VAL A 139 0.18 15.93 1.95
N PRO A 140 0.90 17.02 1.60
CA PRO A 140 2.28 17.21 2.03
C PRO A 140 2.41 17.18 3.56
N LEU A 141 3.39 16.44 4.06
CA LEU A 141 3.70 16.35 5.48
C LEU A 141 5.15 16.72 5.74
N LYS A 142 5.40 17.36 6.88
CA LYS A 142 6.76 17.71 7.31
C LYS A 142 7.38 16.51 8.05
N HIS A 143 8.41 15.94 7.45
CA HIS A 143 9.14 14.81 8.02
C HIS A 143 10.61 14.85 7.62
N ARG A 144 11.48 13.97 8.16
CA ARG A 144 12.91 13.89 7.80
C ARG A 144 13.14 13.40 6.38
N LEU A 145 12.27 12.47 5.92
CA LEU A 145 12.24 11.98 4.55
C LEU A 145 11.08 12.61 3.79
N PRO A 146 11.11 12.62 2.44
CA PRO A 146 9.94 12.96 1.64
C PRO A 146 8.73 12.16 2.10
N CYS A 147 7.67 12.85 2.52
CA CYS A 147 6.50 12.24 3.16
C CYS A 147 5.21 12.96 2.77
N CYS A 148 4.18 12.20 2.52
CA CYS A 148 2.82 12.71 2.37
C CYS A 148 1.81 11.81 3.10
N GLY A 149 0.69 12.40 3.47
CA GLY A 149 -0.51 11.65 3.83
C GLY A 149 -1.39 11.39 2.62
N TYR A 150 -2.38 10.53 2.77
CA TYR A 150 -3.36 10.21 1.74
C TYR A 150 -4.76 10.43 2.25
N ILE A 151 -5.58 11.15 1.49
CA ILE A 151 -7.00 11.35 1.76
C ILE A 151 -7.79 10.46 0.80
N PHE A 152 -8.54 9.53 1.35
CA PHE A 152 -9.46 8.68 0.60
C PHE A 152 -10.87 9.26 0.67
N ARG A 153 -11.44 9.56 -0.48
CA ARG A 153 -12.82 10.08 -0.58
C ARG A 153 -13.69 9.11 -1.35
N GLU A 154 -14.75 8.63 -0.70
CA GLU A 154 -15.79 7.86 -1.37
C GLU A 154 -16.51 8.73 -2.40
N LYS A 155 -16.76 8.16 -3.58
CA LYS A 155 -17.59 8.80 -4.60
C LYS A 155 -19.06 8.44 -4.42
N PRO A 156 -19.99 9.36 -4.75
CA PRO A 156 -21.42 9.04 -4.76
C PRO A 156 -21.69 7.81 -5.64
N THR A 157 -22.60 6.95 -5.18
CA THR A 157 -23.23 5.95 -6.05
C THR A 157 -24.30 6.63 -6.87
N LEU A 158 -24.20 6.55 -8.18
CA LEU A 158 -25.27 6.92 -9.10
C LEU A 158 -26.41 5.93 -9.03
#